data_b1b6d2268d641457fe8fa2ffe5220cd4
#
_entry.id   b1b6d2268d641457fe8fa2ffe5220cd4
#
_cell.length_a   1.000
_cell.length_b   1.000
_cell.length_c   1.000
_cell.angle_alpha   90.00
_cell.angle_beta   90.00
_cell.angle_gamma   90.00
#
_symmetry.space_group_name_H-M   'P 1'
#
loop_
_entity.id
_entity.type
_entity.pdbx_description
1 polymer ?
#
loop_
_entity_poly.entity_id
_entity_poly.type
_entity_poly.pdbx_seq_one_letter_code
_entity_poly.pdbx_strand_id
1 'polypeptide(L)'
;TLAKPSDASVHLGSFYHLAFAKRMTETLQTCESQTFDRIVFFQGQEGYDDVRPGETTVAAWTPAEGLSDFKIETAEYGMDFESEDLEVDDIAADSADITEAVLAGERTGKFADAVALNAALRIYARGDADSVESGLAAARESMDSGDPAERLAALQSF
;
A
#
# COMPACT_ATOMS: atom_id res chain seq x y z
N THR A 1 -3.65 7.41 -10.94
CA THR A 1 -3.43 7.93 -12.29
C THR A 1 -2.78 6.89 -13.18
N LEU A 2 -3.20 6.82 -14.43
CA LEU A 2 -2.64 5.89 -15.44
C LEU A 2 -1.46 6.50 -16.18
N ALA A 3 -1.21 7.78 -15.98
CA ALA A 3 -0.06 8.45 -16.55
C ALA A 3 1.21 8.04 -15.78
N LYS A 4 2.26 7.71 -16.52
CA LYS A 4 3.59 7.42 -16.00
C LYS A 4 4.45 8.69 -16.13
N PRO A 5 4.42 9.59 -15.15
CA PRO A 5 5.15 10.88 -15.24
C PRO A 5 6.66 10.73 -15.00
N SER A 6 7.11 9.54 -14.65
CA SER A 6 8.51 9.19 -14.36
C SER A 6 8.89 7.88 -15.05
N ASP A 7 10.17 7.53 -15.03
CA ASP A 7 10.67 6.25 -15.53
C ASP A 7 10.49 5.09 -14.53
N ALA A 8 9.54 5.22 -13.59
CA ALA A 8 9.23 4.15 -12.65
C ALA A 8 8.74 2.89 -13.38
N SER A 9 9.36 1.75 -13.08
CA SER A 9 9.03 0.46 -13.70
C SER A 9 7.94 -0.31 -12.94
N VAL A 10 7.48 0.22 -11.82
CA VAL A 10 6.41 -0.35 -11.00
C VAL A 10 5.20 0.56 -10.99
N HIS A 11 4.03 -0.03 -11.18
CA HIS A 11 2.74 0.66 -11.04
C HIS A 11 1.94 0.03 -9.92
N LEU A 12 1.53 0.83 -8.94
CA LEU A 12 0.60 0.45 -7.89
C LEU A 12 -0.61 1.37 -7.93
N GLY A 13 -1.79 0.79 -7.89
CA GLY A 13 -3.05 1.54 -7.88
C GLY A 13 -4.18 0.77 -7.21
N SER A 14 -5.31 1.45 -6.99
CA SER A 14 -6.53 0.86 -6.45
C SER A 14 -7.69 1.01 -7.41
N PHE A 15 -8.65 0.10 -7.32
CA PHE A 15 -9.91 0.14 -8.05
C PHE A 15 -11.05 -0.37 -7.16
N TYR A 16 -12.20 0.24 -7.31
CA TYR A 16 -13.41 -0.21 -6.62
C TYR A 16 -13.85 -1.62 -7.05
N HIS A 17 -13.61 -1.99 -8.31
CA HIS A 17 -13.97 -3.32 -8.84
C HIS A 17 -12.77 -4.04 -9.44
N LEU A 18 -12.54 -5.28 -9.03
CA LEU A 18 -11.45 -6.14 -9.49
C LEU A 18 -11.41 -6.30 -11.02
N ALA A 19 -12.58 -6.35 -11.68
CA ALA A 19 -12.65 -6.44 -13.13
C ALA A 19 -11.97 -5.26 -13.85
N PHE A 20 -12.01 -4.06 -13.26
CA PHE A 20 -11.28 -2.90 -13.78
C PHE A 20 -9.78 -3.02 -13.55
N ALA A 21 -9.35 -3.54 -12.39
CA ALA A 21 -7.95 -3.79 -12.10
C ALA A 21 -7.33 -4.71 -13.15
N LYS A 22 -7.96 -5.84 -13.43
CA LYS A 22 -7.51 -6.79 -14.46
C LYS A 22 -7.45 -6.14 -15.85
N ARG A 23 -8.49 -5.44 -16.26
CA ARG A 23 -8.56 -4.77 -17.57
C ARG A 23 -7.50 -3.67 -17.72
N MET A 24 -7.24 -2.92 -16.65
CA MET A 24 -6.20 -1.90 -16.66
C MET A 24 -4.81 -2.50 -16.75
N THR A 25 -4.55 -3.61 -16.05
CA THR A 25 -3.29 -4.35 -16.17
C THR A 25 -3.08 -4.80 -17.62
N GLU A 26 -4.08 -5.40 -18.25
CA GLU A 26 -4.04 -5.80 -19.66
C GLU A 26 -3.77 -4.59 -20.59
N THR A 27 -4.35 -3.44 -20.31
CA THR A 27 -4.14 -2.22 -21.08
C THR A 27 -2.70 -1.71 -20.92
N LEU A 28 -2.17 -1.68 -19.70
CA LEU A 28 -0.82 -1.20 -19.42
C LEU A 28 0.26 -2.10 -20.04
N GLN A 29 0.04 -3.43 -20.08
CA GLN A 29 0.93 -4.38 -20.72
C GLN A 29 1.09 -4.11 -22.22
N THR A 30 0.02 -3.65 -22.90
CA THR A 30 0.00 -3.40 -24.35
C THR A 30 0.48 -2.00 -24.72
N CYS A 31 0.81 -1.16 -23.74
CA CYS A 31 1.25 0.20 -23.97
C CYS A 31 2.69 0.24 -24.44
N GLU A 32 2.92 0.40 -25.76
CA GLU A 32 4.25 0.41 -26.37
C GLU A 32 5.18 1.53 -25.85
N SER A 33 4.60 2.61 -25.34
CA SER A 33 5.36 3.75 -24.80
C SER A 33 5.82 3.58 -23.36
N GLN A 34 5.41 2.49 -22.68
CA GLN A 34 5.69 2.27 -21.27
C GLN A 34 6.05 0.80 -21.03
N THR A 35 7.15 0.57 -20.34
CA THR A 35 7.54 -0.76 -19.88
C THR A 35 7.38 -0.84 -18.38
N PHE A 36 6.79 -1.94 -17.91
CA PHE A 36 6.64 -2.21 -16.49
C PHE A 36 7.29 -3.54 -16.14
N ASP A 37 8.00 -3.56 -15.02
CA ASP A 37 8.53 -4.78 -14.41
C ASP A 37 7.46 -5.43 -13.53
N ARG A 38 6.59 -4.60 -12.93
CA ARG A 38 5.47 -5.07 -12.13
C ARG A 38 4.30 -4.08 -12.15
N ILE A 39 3.09 -4.62 -12.20
CA ILE A 39 1.85 -3.87 -12.05
C ILE A 39 1.05 -4.53 -10.94
N VAL A 40 0.63 -3.76 -9.95
CA VAL A 40 -0.19 -4.22 -8.84
C VAL A 40 -1.40 -3.31 -8.71
N PHE A 41 -2.57 -3.91 -8.75
CA PHE A 41 -3.82 -3.23 -8.44
C PHE A 41 -4.52 -3.95 -7.31
N PHE A 42 -5.13 -3.23 -6.41
CA PHE A 42 -5.97 -3.81 -5.37
C PHE A 42 -7.35 -3.20 -5.37
N GLN A 43 -8.31 -3.94 -4.86
CA GLN A 43 -9.68 -3.48 -4.72
C GLN A 43 -9.81 -2.72 -3.40
N GLY A 44 -9.90 -1.39 -3.49
CA GLY A 44 -10.20 -0.55 -2.33
C GLY A 44 -11.59 -0.85 -1.79
N GLN A 45 -11.72 -1.05 -0.48
CA GLN A 45 -13.02 -1.21 0.17
C GLN A 45 -13.65 0.16 0.42
N GLU A 46 -14.96 0.24 0.34
CA GLU A 46 -15.75 1.45 0.63
C GLU A 46 -15.29 2.72 -0.10
N GLY A 47 -14.53 2.57 -1.20
CA GLY A 47 -14.01 3.69 -1.99
C GLY A 47 -12.70 4.29 -1.48
N TYR A 48 -12.05 3.66 -0.51
CA TYR A 48 -10.72 4.05 -0.05
C TYR A 48 -9.62 3.58 -0.99
N ASP A 49 -8.53 4.35 -1.06
CA ASP A 49 -7.34 4.07 -1.87
C ASP A 49 -6.23 3.36 -1.06
N ASP A 50 -6.59 2.73 0.04
CA ASP A 50 -5.71 2.00 0.94
C ASP A 50 -6.31 0.62 1.28
N VAL A 51 -5.46 -0.26 1.82
CA VAL A 51 -5.89 -1.52 2.42
C VAL A 51 -6.50 -1.20 3.78
N ARG A 52 -7.77 -1.52 3.92
CA ARG A 52 -8.57 -1.34 5.14
C ARG A 52 -8.83 -2.68 5.81
N PRO A 53 -9.25 -2.70 7.10
CA PRO A 53 -9.67 -3.93 7.77
C PRO A 53 -10.65 -4.76 6.96
N GLY A 54 -10.49 -6.08 6.99
CA GLY A 54 -11.27 -7.04 6.22
C GLY A 54 -10.51 -7.63 5.03
N GLU A 55 -11.24 -8.05 4.00
CA GLU A 55 -10.68 -8.69 2.81
C GLU A 55 -10.37 -7.65 1.72
N THR A 56 -9.15 -7.66 1.21
CA THR A 56 -8.74 -6.88 0.03
C THR A 56 -8.23 -7.84 -1.06
N THR A 57 -8.80 -7.76 -2.27
CA THR A 57 -8.30 -8.53 -3.41
C THR A 57 -7.23 -7.74 -4.16
N VAL A 58 -6.11 -8.39 -4.43
CA VAL A 58 -4.96 -7.83 -5.17
C VAL A 58 -4.82 -8.55 -6.49
N ALA A 59 -4.66 -7.80 -7.58
CA ALA A 59 -4.27 -8.29 -8.89
C ALA A 59 -2.83 -7.85 -9.16
N ALA A 60 -1.94 -8.80 -9.40
CA ALA A 60 -0.53 -8.56 -9.65
C ALA A 60 -0.12 -9.12 -11.01
N TRP A 61 0.77 -8.43 -11.69
CA TRP A 61 1.34 -8.87 -12.96
C TRP A 61 2.84 -8.63 -12.99
N THR A 62 3.55 -9.61 -13.53
CA THR A 62 4.95 -9.49 -13.95
C THR A 62 5.12 -10.07 -15.34
N PRO A 63 6.16 -9.69 -16.10
CA PRO A 63 6.44 -10.32 -17.41
C PRO A 63 6.68 -11.83 -17.33
N ALA A 64 7.21 -12.31 -16.21
CA ALA A 64 7.55 -13.73 -16.02
C ALA A 64 6.35 -14.60 -15.65
N GLU A 65 5.45 -14.08 -14.82
CA GLU A 65 4.36 -14.87 -14.22
C GLU A 65 2.99 -14.58 -14.85
N GLY A 66 2.88 -13.46 -15.57
CA GLY A 66 1.60 -12.99 -16.09
C GLY A 66 0.71 -12.40 -14.99
N LEU A 67 -0.60 -12.34 -15.26
CA LEU A 67 -1.58 -11.82 -14.31
C LEU A 67 -2.03 -12.90 -13.34
N SER A 68 -1.95 -12.60 -12.05
CA SER A 68 -2.46 -13.42 -10.94
C SER A 68 -3.28 -12.56 -9.99
N ASP A 69 -4.09 -13.19 -9.14
CA ASP A 69 -4.79 -12.51 -8.06
C ASP A 69 -4.68 -13.29 -6.74
N PHE A 70 -4.66 -12.56 -5.64
CA PHE A 70 -4.65 -13.10 -4.29
C PHE A 70 -5.43 -12.18 -3.34
N LYS A 71 -5.66 -12.66 -2.11
CA LYS A 71 -6.37 -11.90 -1.09
C LYS A 71 -5.45 -11.54 0.06
N ILE A 72 -5.73 -10.40 0.67
CA ILE A 72 -5.19 -9.96 1.94
C ILE A 72 -6.37 -9.96 2.93
N GLU A 73 -6.32 -10.88 3.89
CA GLU A 73 -7.23 -10.88 5.04
C GLU A 73 -6.48 -10.23 6.21
N THR A 74 -6.90 -9.04 6.62
CA THR A 74 -6.14 -8.27 7.61
C THR A 74 -6.05 -8.96 8.96
N ALA A 75 -7.04 -9.78 9.33
CA ALA A 75 -7.01 -10.60 10.54
C ALA A 75 -5.85 -11.60 10.58
N GLU A 76 -5.40 -12.12 9.42
CA GLU A 76 -4.25 -13.03 9.33
C GLU A 76 -2.93 -12.33 9.68
N TYR A 77 -2.90 -10.99 9.60
CA TYR A 77 -1.77 -10.15 9.94
C TYR A 77 -1.86 -9.53 11.35
N GLY A 78 -2.83 -9.99 12.16
CA GLY A 78 -3.04 -9.53 13.53
C GLY A 78 -3.81 -8.21 13.63
N MET A 79 -4.51 -7.82 12.56
CA MET A 79 -5.34 -6.60 12.53
C MET A 79 -6.81 -6.98 12.74
N ASP A 80 -7.18 -7.17 14.00
CA ASP A 80 -8.53 -7.52 14.44
C ASP A 80 -9.25 -6.25 14.94
N PHE A 81 -9.52 -5.32 14.01
CA PHE A 81 -10.26 -4.08 14.26
C PHE A 81 -11.06 -3.69 13.00
N GLU A 82 -12.03 -2.80 13.13
CA GLU A 82 -12.93 -2.38 12.06
C GLU A 82 -12.46 -1.06 11.41
N SER A 83 -13.00 -0.74 10.21
CA SER A 83 -12.66 0.51 9.51
C SER A 83 -12.98 1.76 10.33
N GLU A 84 -14.08 1.73 11.08
CA GLU A 84 -14.53 2.81 11.97
C GLU A 84 -13.53 3.11 13.08
N ASP A 85 -12.73 2.13 13.46
CA ASP A 85 -11.64 2.29 14.42
C ASP A 85 -10.50 3.20 13.95
N LEU A 86 -10.44 3.47 12.66
CA LEU A 86 -9.49 4.39 12.03
C LEU A 86 -10.07 5.79 11.79
N GLU A 87 -11.33 6.03 12.15
CA GLU A 87 -11.94 7.34 12.03
C GLU A 87 -11.34 8.32 13.04
N VAL A 88 -11.29 9.59 12.64
CA VAL A 88 -10.79 10.71 13.43
C VAL A 88 -11.75 11.89 13.30
N ASP A 89 -11.79 12.76 14.31
CA ASP A 89 -12.74 13.89 14.36
C ASP A 89 -12.30 15.02 13.43
N ASP A 90 -11.04 15.43 13.48
CA ASP A 90 -10.46 16.42 12.57
C ASP A 90 -9.48 15.73 11.63
N ILE A 91 -9.96 15.46 10.38
CA ILE A 91 -9.18 14.72 9.40
C ILE A 91 -7.81 15.34 9.13
N ALA A 92 -7.71 16.66 9.08
CA ALA A 92 -6.45 17.33 8.75
C ALA A 92 -5.47 17.33 9.93
N ALA A 93 -5.93 17.79 11.10
CA ALA A 93 -5.08 17.89 12.28
C ALA A 93 -4.76 16.52 12.88
N ASP A 94 -5.79 15.71 13.14
CA ASP A 94 -5.60 14.41 13.79
C ASP A 94 -4.79 13.45 12.89
N SER A 95 -4.99 13.47 11.57
CA SER A 95 -4.22 12.61 10.67
C SER A 95 -2.75 13.02 10.59
N ALA A 96 -2.45 14.30 10.67
CA ALA A 96 -1.06 14.78 10.71
C ALA A 96 -0.37 14.30 11.99
N ASP A 97 -1.00 14.55 13.15
CA ASP A 97 -0.46 14.15 14.46
C ASP A 97 -0.29 12.63 14.57
N ILE A 98 -1.27 11.87 14.08
CA ILE A 98 -1.20 10.40 14.04
C ILE A 98 -0.05 9.95 13.14
N THR A 99 0.09 10.54 11.96
CA THR A 99 1.15 10.17 11.01
C THR A 99 2.52 10.43 11.62
N GLU A 100 2.74 11.60 12.20
CA GLU A 100 4.00 11.95 12.86
C GLU A 100 4.31 10.97 14.00
N ALA A 101 3.35 10.72 14.89
CA ALA A 101 3.53 9.83 16.02
C ALA A 101 3.77 8.35 15.61
N VAL A 102 3.09 7.88 14.56
CA VAL A 102 3.31 6.52 14.01
C VAL A 102 4.71 6.39 13.40
N LEU A 103 5.12 7.37 12.57
CA LEU A 103 6.42 7.33 11.92
C LEU A 103 7.59 7.54 12.90
N ALA A 104 7.34 8.21 14.03
CA ALA A 104 8.31 8.36 15.13
C ALA A 104 8.37 7.13 16.06
N GLY A 105 7.50 6.10 15.85
CA GLY A 105 7.40 4.95 16.74
C GLY A 105 6.73 5.23 18.09
N GLU A 106 6.18 6.44 18.27
CA GLU A 106 5.51 6.87 19.51
C GLU A 106 4.08 6.35 19.64
N ARG A 107 3.45 6.01 18.51
CA ARG A 107 2.09 5.48 18.45
C ARG A 107 2.10 4.08 17.86
N THR A 108 1.56 3.13 18.63
CA THR A 108 1.38 1.72 18.25
C THR A 108 -0.11 1.38 18.08
N GLY A 109 -0.41 0.10 17.75
CA GLY A 109 -1.78 -0.40 17.60
C GLY A 109 -2.36 -0.09 16.22
N LYS A 110 -3.69 0.01 16.15
CA LYS A 110 -4.46 0.01 14.90
C LYS A 110 -3.96 0.94 13.79
N PHE A 111 -3.55 2.16 14.12
CA PHE A 111 -3.02 3.10 13.12
C PHE A 111 -1.65 2.68 12.61
N ALA A 112 -0.75 2.25 13.51
CA ALA A 112 0.56 1.76 13.11
C ALA A 112 0.46 0.46 12.29
N ASP A 113 -0.45 -0.44 12.65
CA ASP A 113 -0.71 -1.68 11.92
C ASP A 113 -1.27 -1.39 10.52
N ALA A 114 -2.23 -0.47 10.39
CA ALA A 114 -2.76 -0.05 9.10
C ALA A 114 -1.68 0.58 8.20
N VAL A 115 -0.84 1.45 8.74
CA VAL A 115 0.30 2.05 8.02
C VAL A 115 1.30 0.98 7.59
N ALA A 116 1.66 0.05 8.48
CA ALA A 116 2.60 -1.02 8.20
C ALA A 116 2.09 -1.96 7.09
N LEU A 117 0.80 -2.35 7.11
CA LEU A 117 0.23 -3.22 6.07
C LEU A 117 0.19 -2.52 4.71
N ASN A 118 -0.18 -1.25 4.67
CA ASN A 118 -0.15 -0.47 3.44
C ASN A 118 1.28 -0.26 2.91
N ALA A 119 2.27 -0.09 3.78
CA ALA A 119 3.68 -0.08 3.40
C ALA A 119 4.13 -1.45 2.88
N ALA A 120 3.70 -2.54 3.52
CA ALA A 120 4.00 -3.91 3.10
C ALA A 120 3.57 -4.20 1.65
N LEU A 121 2.36 -3.79 1.27
CA LEU A 121 1.88 -3.94 -0.11
C LEU A 121 2.75 -3.15 -1.10
N ARG A 122 3.25 -1.97 -0.71
CA ARG A 122 4.15 -1.16 -1.53
C ARG A 122 5.55 -1.78 -1.67
N ILE A 123 6.08 -2.34 -0.58
CA ILE A 123 7.36 -3.07 -0.56
C ILE A 123 7.26 -4.31 -1.45
N TYR A 124 6.18 -5.09 -1.31
CA TYR A 124 5.87 -6.22 -2.19
C TYR A 124 5.75 -5.79 -3.66
N ALA A 125 4.95 -4.75 -3.94
CA ALA A 125 4.75 -4.26 -5.30
C ALA A 125 6.06 -3.81 -5.95
N ARG A 126 6.98 -3.21 -5.19
CA ARG A 126 8.29 -2.81 -5.66
C ARG A 126 9.23 -4.00 -5.94
N GLY A 127 8.95 -5.16 -5.35
CA GLY A 127 9.77 -6.37 -5.48
C GLY A 127 10.89 -6.49 -4.45
N ASP A 128 10.84 -5.67 -3.40
CA ASP A 128 11.78 -5.72 -2.28
C ASP A 128 11.40 -6.81 -1.25
N ALA A 129 10.23 -7.42 -1.42
CA ALA A 129 9.76 -8.56 -0.65
C ALA A 129 9.01 -9.56 -1.56
N ASP A 130 9.14 -10.85 -1.26
CA ASP A 130 8.51 -11.93 -2.04
C ASP A 130 7.02 -12.13 -1.71
N SER A 131 6.56 -11.59 -0.57
CA SER A 131 5.16 -11.67 -0.12
C SER A 131 4.78 -10.42 0.67
N VAL A 132 3.47 -10.23 0.87
CA VAL A 132 2.96 -9.15 1.74
C VAL A 132 3.40 -9.37 3.19
N GLU A 133 3.49 -10.63 3.65
CA GLU A 133 3.96 -10.98 4.99
C GLU A 133 5.42 -10.54 5.21
N SER A 134 6.32 -10.87 4.29
CA SER A 134 7.72 -10.42 4.36
C SER A 134 7.84 -8.90 4.21
N GLY A 135 6.98 -8.29 3.39
CA GLY A 135 6.87 -6.84 3.30
C GLY A 135 6.42 -6.19 4.61
N LEU A 136 5.50 -6.83 5.34
CA LEU A 136 5.03 -6.34 6.66
C LEU A 136 6.15 -6.40 7.71
N ALA A 137 6.95 -7.47 7.71
CA ALA A 137 8.11 -7.56 8.58
C ALA A 137 9.10 -6.41 8.29
N ALA A 138 9.42 -6.16 7.02
CA ALA A 138 10.30 -5.07 6.60
C ALA A 138 9.72 -3.68 6.93
N ALA A 139 8.41 -3.49 6.77
CA ALA A 139 7.74 -2.23 7.13
C ALA A 139 7.85 -1.95 8.64
N ARG A 140 7.61 -2.96 9.48
CA ARG A 140 7.74 -2.84 10.94
C ARG A 140 9.18 -2.56 11.36
N GLU A 141 10.15 -3.26 10.79
CA GLU A 141 11.58 -3.00 11.03
C GLU A 141 11.97 -1.56 10.67
N SER A 142 11.48 -1.07 9.53
CA SER A 142 11.71 0.33 9.13
C SER A 142 11.07 1.33 10.11
N MET A 143 9.86 1.07 10.59
CA MET A 143 9.21 1.93 11.58
C MET A 143 9.97 1.94 12.92
N ASP A 144 10.46 0.78 13.35
CA ASP A 144 11.24 0.64 14.59
C ASP A 144 12.62 1.32 14.49
N SER A 145 13.19 1.46 13.29
CA SER A 145 14.48 2.14 13.08
C SER A 145 14.42 3.66 13.26
N GLY A 146 13.23 4.27 13.13
CA GLY A 146 13.04 5.72 13.11
C GLY A 146 13.33 6.40 11.77
N ASP A 147 13.84 5.68 10.76
CA ASP A 147 14.13 6.22 9.43
C ASP A 147 12.94 6.94 8.78
N PRO A 148 11.67 6.47 8.93
CA PRO A 148 10.52 7.15 8.36
C PRO A 148 10.31 8.56 8.93
N ALA A 149 10.54 8.78 10.21
CA ALA A 149 10.44 10.10 10.84
C ALA A 149 11.52 11.06 10.30
N GLU A 150 12.74 10.59 10.13
CA GLU A 150 13.82 11.38 9.53
C GLU A 150 13.49 11.78 8.08
N ARG A 151 12.89 10.86 7.30
CA ARG A 151 12.43 11.15 5.94
C ARG A 151 11.30 12.18 5.91
N LEU A 152 10.34 12.09 6.84
CA LEU A 152 9.27 13.08 6.96
C LEU A 152 9.84 14.45 7.29
N ALA A 153 10.73 14.55 8.27
CA ALA A 153 11.38 15.81 8.63
C ALA A 153 12.16 16.44 7.47
N ALA A 154 12.84 15.60 6.67
CA ALA A 154 13.53 16.05 5.47
C ALA A 154 12.56 16.61 4.42
N LEU A 155 11.40 15.99 4.22
CA LEU A 155 10.36 16.48 3.31
C LEU A 155 9.73 17.79 3.79
N GLN A 156 9.49 17.93 5.09
CA GLN A 156 8.93 19.15 5.68
C GLN A 156 9.88 20.36 5.61
N SER A 157 11.19 20.10 5.46
CA SER A 157 12.22 21.14 5.36
C SER A 157 12.48 21.63 3.93
N PHE A 158 11.79 21.08 2.94
CA PHE A 158 11.93 21.39 1.52
C PHE A 158 11.03 22.57 1.12
#